data_6280a3381f5645abf73c84843923b34c
#
_entry.id   6280a3381f5645abf73c84843923b34c
#
_cell.length_a   1.000
_cell.length_b   1.000
_cell.length_c   1.000
_cell.angle_alpha   90.00
_cell.angle_beta   90.00
_cell.angle_gamma   90.00
#
_symmetry.space_group_name_H-M   'P 1'
#
loop_
_entity.id
_entity.type
_entity.pdbx_description
1 polymer ?
#
loop_
_entity_poly.entity_id
_entity_poly.type
_entity_poly.pdbx_seq_one_letter_code
_entity_poly.pdbx_strand_id
1 'polypeptide(L)'
;MKKTIPSESNRLAYPPIPVLFLLVLLTVAAGCATVGGSTPDSDIETLPVESKDRVHVIFINSPLDVLQIGRLAGVASYFRSKGFQNSSFHYLSSGPKLAGEVRDLRREDDGTRIALVAWSGASLWVWDALKELDETGERVDLIVYLDSNWIKKRVADEGHPDNFDRAVLIYRSDNPPVEGVPNSVIRRVETTNHLAVAAYPDTVQTLSEELVRLAE
;
A
#
# COMPACT_ATOMS: atom_id res chain seq x y z
N MET A 1 27.05 50.86 52.18
CA MET A 1 26.34 49.54 52.12
C MET A 1 26.31 49.03 50.70
N LYS A 2 27.18 48.06 50.32
CA LYS A 2 27.20 47.42 48.99
C LYS A 2 26.44 46.12 49.11
N LYS A 3 25.37 45.95 48.34
CA LYS A 3 24.63 44.71 48.20
C LYS A 3 25.26 43.86 47.09
N THR A 4 25.82 42.74 47.46
CA THR A 4 26.30 41.70 46.56
C THR A 4 25.15 40.82 46.14
N ILE A 5 24.96 40.63 44.82
CA ILE A 5 24.02 39.70 44.20
C ILE A 5 24.75 38.41 43.89
N PRO A 6 24.26 37.24 44.29
CA PRO A 6 24.85 35.97 43.85
C PRO A 6 24.37 35.60 42.46
N SER A 7 25.26 35.32 41.54
CA SER A 7 24.98 34.76 40.22
C SER A 7 24.99 33.24 40.34
N GLU A 8 23.83 32.62 40.36
CA GLU A 8 23.70 31.16 40.09
C GLU A 8 23.47 30.96 38.62
N SER A 9 24.48 30.48 37.90
CA SER A 9 24.37 30.00 36.54
C SER A 9 24.01 28.52 36.58
N ASN A 10 22.71 28.20 36.47
CA ASN A 10 22.22 26.86 36.20
C ASN A 10 22.56 26.50 34.75
N ARG A 11 23.70 25.85 34.51
CA ARG A 11 24.04 25.24 33.25
C ARG A 11 23.32 23.88 33.19
N LEU A 12 22.19 23.84 32.47
CA LEU A 12 21.59 22.58 32.00
C LEU A 12 22.62 21.91 31.07
N ALA A 13 23.21 20.80 31.55
CA ALA A 13 24.07 19.98 30.74
C ALA A 13 23.22 19.15 29.77
N TYR A 14 23.18 19.58 28.53
CA TYR A 14 22.62 18.74 27.45
C TYR A 14 23.58 17.57 27.19
N PRO A 15 23.04 16.33 27.02
CA PRO A 15 23.88 15.21 26.63
C PRO A 15 24.47 15.46 25.23
N PRO A 16 25.72 15.04 24.98
CA PRO A 16 26.37 15.30 23.70
C PRO A 16 25.61 14.63 22.55
N ILE A 17 25.40 15.41 21.50
CA ILE A 17 24.69 15.05 20.25
C ILE A 17 24.98 13.64 19.68
N PRO A 18 26.20 13.05 19.85
CA PRO A 18 26.47 11.69 19.36
C PRO A 18 25.67 10.57 20.04
N VAL A 19 25.21 10.76 21.29
CA VAL A 19 24.42 9.74 22.00
C VAL A 19 22.99 9.66 21.47
N LEU A 20 22.43 10.78 21.07
CA LEU A 20 21.09 10.82 20.48
C LEU A 20 21.07 10.19 19.08
N PHE A 21 22.15 10.40 18.30
CA PHE A 21 22.30 9.79 16.97
C PHE A 21 22.47 8.27 17.03
N LEU A 22 23.17 7.76 18.05
CA LEU A 22 23.37 6.32 18.25
C LEU A 22 22.06 5.62 18.65
N LEU A 23 21.22 6.26 19.45
CA LEU A 23 19.90 5.73 19.84
C LEU A 23 18.93 5.64 18.67
N VAL A 24 18.95 6.62 17.74
CA VAL A 24 18.13 6.60 16.53
C VAL A 24 18.60 5.52 15.55
N LEU A 25 19.93 5.29 15.43
CA LEU A 25 20.47 4.23 14.56
C LEU A 25 20.17 2.81 15.09
N LEU A 26 20.14 2.61 16.40
CA LEU A 26 19.83 1.31 17.01
C LEU A 26 18.34 0.92 16.85
N THR A 27 17.44 1.89 16.76
CA THR A 27 16.00 1.61 16.53
C THR A 27 15.69 1.27 15.07
N VAL A 28 16.50 1.72 14.11
CA VAL A 28 16.31 1.41 12.68
C VAL A 28 16.81 -0.01 12.32
N ALA A 29 17.82 -0.54 13.03
CA ALA A 29 18.35 -1.88 12.75
C ALA A 29 17.44 -3.05 13.20
N ALA A 30 16.42 -2.79 14.04
CA ALA A 30 15.49 -3.83 14.51
C ALA A 30 14.30 -4.10 13.56
N GLY A 31 14.29 -3.48 12.37
CA GLY A 31 13.16 -3.48 11.44
C GLY A 31 13.15 -4.58 10.38
N CYS A 32 14.09 -5.52 10.36
CA CYS A 32 13.98 -6.73 9.54
C CYS A 32 13.16 -7.81 10.26
N ALA A 33 11.90 -7.49 10.59
CA ALA A 33 10.94 -8.54 10.88
C ALA A 33 10.49 -9.12 9.53
N THR A 34 10.97 -10.31 9.22
CA THR A 34 10.40 -11.17 8.18
C THR A 34 8.89 -11.20 8.33
N VAL A 35 8.17 -11.12 7.22
CA VAL A 35 6.75 -11.49 7.16
C VAL A 35 6.70 -12.98 7.51
N GLY A 36 6.67 -13.27 8.77
CA GLY A 36 6.65 -14.63 9.34
C GLY A 36 5.28 -14.89 9.94
N GLY A 37 4.29 -15.13 9.10
CA GLY A 37 3.02 -15.74 9.44
C GLY A 37 2.83 -16.91 8.46
N SER A 38 2.29 -18.01 8.93
CA SER A 38 1.91 -19.14 8.09
C SER A 38 0.76 -18.73 7.15
N THR A 39 1.12 -18.02 6.06
CA THR A 39 0.20 -17.80 4.95
C THR A 39 0.11 -19.09 4.16
N PRO A 40 -1.07 -19.45 3.64
CA PRO A 40 -1.15 -20.56 2.70
C PRO A 40 -0.41 -20.18 1.40
N ASP A 41 0.89 -20.39 1.40
CA ASP A 41 1.75 -20.28 0.20
C ASP A 41 1.38 -21.33 -0.86
N SER A 42 0.60 -22.35 -0.46
CA SER A 42 0.33 -23.53 -1.27
C SER A 42 -0.27 -23.19 -2.63
N ASP A 43 -1.21 -22.27 -2.67
CA ASP A 43 -1.97 -22.00 -3.90
C ASP A 43 -1.15 -21.14 -4.88
N ILE A 44 -0.37 -20.18 -4.39
CA ILE A 44 0.56 -19.42 -5.25
C ILE A 44 1.64 -20.35 -5.83
N GLU A 45 2.18 -21.28 -5.04
CA GLU A 45 3.24 -22.18 -5.47
C GLU A 45 2.77 -23.17 -6.53
N THR A 46 1.48 -23.53 -6.54
CA THR A 46 0.91 -24.45 -7.53
C THR A 46 0.57 -23.79 -8.88
N LEU A 47 0.47 -22.45 -8.92
CA LEU A 47 0.18 -21.75 -10.16
C LEU A 47 1.31 -21.90 -11.19
N PRO A 48 0.99 -22.13 -12.47
CA PRO A 48 1.96 -22.09 -13.56
C PRO A 48 2.68 -20.73 -13.62
N VAL A 49 3.95 -20.74 -14.01
CA VAL A 49 4.74 -19.51 -14.16
C VAL A 49 4.09 -18.58 -15.17
N GLU A 50 3.63 -19.14 -16.29
CA GLU A 50 2.99 -18.39 -17.37
C GLU A 50 1.70 -17.67 -16.92
N SER A 51 0.98 -18.23 -15.95
CA SER A 51 -0.20 -17.59 -15.36
C SER A 51 0.20 -16.38 -14.51
N LYS A 52 1.26 -16.50 -13.72
CA LYS A 52 1.80 -15.40 -12.90
C LYS A 52 2.38 -14.28 -13.76
N ASP A 53 3.04 -14.64 -14.86
CA ASP A 53 3.67 -13.68 -15.79
C ASP A 53 2.63 -12.79 -16.50
N ARG A 54 1.38 -13.26 -16.63
CA ARG A 54 0.28 -12.44 -17.17
C ARG A 54 -0.29 -11.44 -16.19
N VAL A 55 0.05 -11.52 -14.91
CA VAL A 55 -0.44 -10.60 -13.89
C VAL A 55 0.57 -9.50 -13.62
N HIS A 56 0.18 -8.25 -13.86
CA HIS A 56 0.98 -7.08 -13.49
C HIS A 56 0.40 -6.44 -12.23
N VAL A 57 1.18 -6.41 -11.15
CA VAL A 57 0.75 -5.83 -9.87
C VAL A 57 1.43 -4.49 -9.65
N ILE A 58 0.63 -3.42 -9.58
CA ILE A 58 1.13 -2.06 -9.33
C ILE A 58 0.86 -1.74 -7.84
N PHE A 59 1.93 -1.72 -7.05
CA PHE A 59 1.87 -1.33 -5.64
C PHE A 59 2.11 0.17 -5.51
N ILE A 60 1.20 0.88 -4.85
CA ILE A 60 1.24 2.34 -4.73
C ILE A 60 1.26 2.72 -3.25
N ASN A 61 2.39 3.28 -2.82
CA ASN A 61 2.61 3.68 -1.44
C ASN A 61 1.85 4.95 -1.08
N SER A 62 1.55 5.11 0.20
CA SER A 62 0.96 6.35 0.72
C SER A 62 1.91 7.54 0.53
N PRO A 63 1.44 8.70 0.05
CA PRO A 63 2.27 9.89 -0.08
C PRO A 63 2.85 10.38 1.25
N LEU A 64 2.26 9.97 2.38
CA LEU A 64 2.71 10.33 3.72
C LEU A 64 3.73 9.35 4.30
N ASP A 65 3.95 8.20 3.67
CA ASP A 65 4.91 7.19 4.14
C ASP A 65 6.28 7.33 3.49
N VAL A 66 6.89 8.49 3.67
CA VAL A 66 8.22 8.79 3.13
C VAL A 66 9.31 7.83 3.68
N LEU A 67 9.13 7.36 4.91
CA LEU A 67 10.06 6.46 5.58
C LEU A 67 9.75 4.97 5.36
N GLN A 68 8.73 4.63 4.57
CA GLN A 68 8.29 3.27 4.27
C GLN A 68 7.98 2.42 5.52
N ILE A 69 7.45 3.05 6.56
CA ILE A 69 7.08 2.39 7.82
C ILE A 69 5.92 1.41 7.60
N GLY A 70 5.03 1.69 6.62
CA GLY A 70 3.91 0.82 6.23
C GLY A 70 4.31 -0.47 5.52
N ARG A 71 5.60 -0.63 5.17
CA ARG A 71 6.19 -1.87 4.62
C ARG A 71 5.57 -2.40 3.33
N LEU A 72 4.81 -1.60 2.59
CA LEU A 72 4.22 -2.05 1.32
C LEU A 72 5.28 -2.48 0.30
N ALA A 73 6.47 -1.86 0.31
CA ALA A 73 7.61 -2.29 -0.52
C ALA A 73 8.07 -3.71 -0.20
N GLY A 74 8.03 -4.11 1.08
CA GLY A 74 8.30 -5.48 1.53
C GLY A 74 7.26 -6.47 0.99
N VAL A 75 5.98 -6.08 0.99
CA VAL A 75 4.89 -6.88 0.41
C VAL A 75 5.08 -7.06 -1.10
N ALA A 76 5.40 -5.99 -1.84
CA ALA A 76 5.72 -6.08 -3.26
C ALA A 76 6.90 -7.01 -3.54
N SER A 77 7.96 -6.94 -2.72
CA SER A 77 9.12 -7.82 -2.83
C SER A 77 8.77 -9.29 -2.54
N TYR A 78 7.91 -9.53 -1.56
CA TYR A 78 7.39 -10.86 -1.24
C TYR A 78 6.66 -11.47 -2.45
N PHE A 79 5.70 -10.77 -3.07
CA PHE A 79 4.98 -11.29 -4.23
C PHE A 79 5.88 -11.52 -5.43
N ARG A 80 6.88 -10.67 -5.68
CA ARG A 80 7.92 -10.94 -6.69
C ARG A 80 8.68 -12.24 -6.39
N SER A 81 9.06 -12.49 -5.14
CA SER A 81 9.72 -13.73 -4.75
C SER A 81 8.84 -14.98 -4.89
N LYS A 82 7.51 -14.80 -4.89
CA LYS A 82 6.53 -15.86 -5.13
C LYS A 82 6.17 -16.06 -6.61
N GLY A 83 6.83 -15.34 -7.51
CA GLY A 83 6.74 -15.53 -8.95
C GLY A 83 5.93 -14.48 -9.71
N PHE A 84 5.29 -13.50 -9.05
CA PHE A 84 4.67 -12.35 -9.72
C PHE A 84 5.75 -11.32 -10.08
N GLN A 85 6.60 -11.69 -11.06
CA GLN A 85 7.76 -10.89 -11.46
C GLN A 85 7.37 -9.55 -12.08
N ASN A 86 6.24 -9.52 -12.82
CA ASN A 86 5.69 -8.33 -13.44
C ASN A 86 4.98 -7.47 -12.38
N SER A 87 5.77 -6.84 -11.50
CA SER A 87 5.27 -5.98 -10.43
C SER A 87 6.05 -4.69 -10.36
N SER A 88 5.34 -3.55 -10.35
CA SER A 88 5.91 -2.24 -10.12
C SER A 88 5.62 -1.74 -8.70
N PHE A 89 6.43 -0.81 -8.22
CA PHE A 89 6.24 -0.16 -6.93
C PHE A 89 6.47 1.33 -7.04
N HIS A 90 5.47 2.11 -6.64
CA HIS A 90 5.52 3.57 -6.66
C HIS A 90 5.53 4.15 -5.25
N TYR A 91 6.59 4.87 -4.92
CA TYR A 91 6.66 5.70 -3.70
C TYR A 91 5.71 6.88 -3.77
N LEU A 92 5.73 7.55 -4.92
CA LEU A 92 4.85 8.65 -5.28
C LEU A 92 4.34 8.42 -6.69
N SER A 93 3.08 8.78 -6.93
CA SER A 93 2.46 8.65 -8.24
C SER A 93 1.48 9.81 -8.48
N SER A 94 0.66 9.67 -9.50
CA SER A 94 -0.50 10.51 -9.81
C SER A 94 -1.49 9.71 -10.64
N GLY A 95 -2.73 10.17 -10.74
CA GLY A 95 -3.73 9.54 -11.58
C GLY A 95 -3.26 9.37 -13.03
N PRO A 96 -2.83 10.44 -13.72
CA PRO A 96 -2.35 10.36 -15.11
C PRO A 96 -1.17 9.42 -15.31
N LYS A 97 -0.24 9.35 -14.34
CA LYS A 97 0.90 8.44 -14.43
C LYS A 97 0.44 6.98 -14.35
N LEU A 98 -0.45 6.65 -13.42
CA LEU A 98 -0.98 5.30 -13.27
C LEU A 98 -1.85 4.90 -14.48
N ALA A 99 -2.70 5.81 -14.96
CA ALA A 99 -3.49 5.57 -16.16
C ALA A 99 -2.60 5.33 -17.40
N GLY A 100 -1.52 6.11 -17.54
CA GLY A 100 -0.52 5.92 -18.58
C GLY A 100 0.14 4.54 -18.52
N GLU A 101 0.57 4.11 -17.32
CA GLU A 101 1.17 2.78 -17.11
C GLU A 101 0.20 1.64 -17.47
N VAL A 102 -1.07 1.74 -17.05
CA VAL A 102 -2.11 0.75 -17.43
C VAL A 102 -2.28 0.67 -18.94
N ARG A 103 -2.34 1.82 -19.64
CA ARG A 103 -2.45 1.88 -21.10
C ARG A 103 -1.23 1.28 -21.80
N ASP A 104 -0.05 1.54 -21.30
CA ASP A 104 1.19 1.01 -21.86
C ASP A 104 1.23 -0.52 -21.74
N LEU A 105 0.89 -1.06 -20.57
CA LEU A 105 0.80 -2.50 -20.33
C LEU A 105 -0.22 -3.18 -21.26
N ARG A 106 -1.41 -2.59 -21.44
CA ARG A 106 -2.43 -3.13 -22.34
C ARG A 106 -2.03 -3.05 -23.82
N ARG A 107 -1.24 -2.03 -24.20
CA ARG A 107 -0.71 -1.94 -25.57
C ARG A 107 0.39 -2.95 -25.85
N GLU A 108 1.20 -3.28 -24.84
CA GLU A 108 2.25 -4.29 -24.97
C GLU A 108 1.66 -5.72 -25.06
N ASP A 109 0.66 -6.00 -24.25
CA ASP A 109 -0.08 -7.26 -24.23
C ASP A 109 -1.50 -7.04 -23.71
N ASP A 110 -2.51 -7.18 -24.55
CA ASP A 110 -3.92 -7.03 -24.21
C ASP A 110 -4.44 -8.12 -23.26
N GLY A 111 -3.73 -9.25 -23.18
CA GLY A 111 -3.96 -10.34 -22.23
C GLY A 111 -3.43 -10.08 -20.83
N THR A 112 -2.65 -9.00 -20.59
CA THR A 112 -2.13 -8.67 -19.27
C THR A 112 -3.27 -8.38 -18.30
N ARG A 113 -3.28 -8.99 -17.14
CA ARG A 113 -4.21 -8.74 -16.05
C ARG A 113 -3.59 -7.76 -15.05
N ILE A 114 -4.29 -6.69 -14.72
CA ILE A 114 -3.73 -5.57 -13.96
C ILE A 114 -4.40 -5.44 -12.59
N ALA A 115 -3.58 -5.51 -11.54
CA ALA A 115 -3.97 -5.25 -10.16
C ALA A 115 -3.36 -3.95 -9.64
N LEU A 116 -4.20 -3.03 -9.12
CA LEU A 116 -3.76 -1.82 -8.43
C LEU A 116 -3.91 -2.01 -6.91
N VAL A 117 -2.79 -2.02 -6.20
CA VAL A 117 -2.76 -2.16 -4.73
C VAL A 117 -2.35 -0.85 -4.11
N ALA A 118 -3.30 -0.11 -3.55
CA ALA A 118 -3.10 1.25 -3.05
C ALA A 118 -3.26 1.33 -1.53
N TRP A 119 -2.25 1.86 -0.86
CA TRP A 119 -2.31 2.05 0.59
C TRP A 119 -2.63 3.49 0.96
N SER A 120 -3.63 3.66 1.86
CA SER A 120 -3.99 4.94 2.47
C SER A 120 -4.25 6.04 1.43
N GLY A 121 -3.52 7.14 1.45
CA GLY A 121 -3.68 8.28 0.54
C GLY A 121 -3.47 7.98 -0.94
N ALA A 122 -2.78 6.88 -1.29
CA ALA A 122 -2.60 6.46 -2.67
C ALA A 122 -3.92 6.11 -3.38
N SER A 123 -4.98 5.82 -2.62
CA SER A 123 -6.33 5.60 -3.18
C SER A 123 -6.85 6.78 -4.00
N LEU A 124 -6.44 8.01 -3.68
CA LEU A 124 -6.81 9.18 -4.48
C LEU A 124 -6.21 9.12 -5.90
N TRP A 125 -4.97 8.67 -6.02
CA TRP A 125 -4.33 8.52 -7.33
C TRP A 125 -4.95 7.40 -8.15
N VAL A 126 -5.35 6.29 -7.49
CA VAL A 126 -6.09 5.22 -8.18
C VAL A 126 -7.46 5.70 -8.63
N TRP A 127 -8.18 6.43 -7.79
CA TRP A 127 -9.48 7.02 -8.17
C TRP A 127 -9.36 7.98 -9.36
N ASP A 128 -8.34 8.87 -9.35
CA ASP A 128 -8.06 9.78 -10.47
C ASP A 128 -7.66 8.99 -11.74
N ALA A 129 -6.87 7.93 -11.62
CA ALA A 129 -6.48 7.07 -12.74
C ALA A 129 -7.68 6.35 -13.35
N LEU A 130 -8.59 5.82 -12.55
CA LEU A 130 -9.79 5.16 -13.03
C LEU A 130 -10.68 6.12 -13.79
N LYS A 131 -10.85 7.36 -13.33
CA LYS A 131 -11.61 8.38 -14.08
C LYS A 131 -10.99 8.64 -15.44
N GLU A 132 -9.67 8.76 -15.52
CA GLU A 132 -8.98 8.99 -16.78
C GLU A 132 -9.04 7.77 -17.72
N LEU A 133 -8.99 6.56 -17.18
CA LEU A 133 -9.15 5.32 -17.96
C LEU A 133 -10.58 5.16 -18.47
N ASP A 134 -11.59 5.57 -17.70
CA ASP A 134 -13.00 5.52 -18.09
C ASP A 134 -13.28 6.40 -19.32
N GLU A 135 -12.65 7.56 -19.42
CA GLU A 135 -12.75 8.44 -20.59
C GLU A 135 -12.31 7.78 -21.91
N THR A 136 -11.44 6.76 -21.81
CA THR A 136 -10.91 6.00 -22.95
C THR A 136 -11.52 4.59 -23.07
N GLY A 137 -12.44 4.24 -22.16
CA GLY A 137 -13.11 2.94 -22.12
C GLY A 137 -12.23 1.80 -21.62
N GLU A 138 -11.12 2.13 -20.95
CA GLU A 138 -10.18 1.15 -20.42
C GLU A 138 -10.54 0.73 -19.00
N ARG A 139 -10.18 -0.51 -18.66
CA ARG A 139 -10.52 -1.14 -17.37
C ARG A 139 -9.29 -1.76 -16.72
N VAL A 140 -9.35 -1.93 -15.39
CA VAL A 140 -8.42 -2.75 -14.61
C VAL A 140 -9.16 -3.97 -14.05
N ASP A 141 -8.43 -5.05 -13.80
CA ASP A 141 -9.05 -6.30 -13.37
C ASP A 141 -9.29 -6.30 -11.85
N LEU A 142 -8.34 -5.78 -11.08
CA LEU A 142 -8.42 -5.80 -9.61
C LEU A 142 -7.96 -4.47 -9.00
N ILE A 143 -8.73 -3.99 -8.02
CA ILE A 143 -8.31 -2.90 -7.14
C ILE A 143 -8.27 -3.41 -5.71
N VAL A 144 -7.20 -3.11 -4.99
CA VAL A 144 -7.10 -3.36 -3.55
C VAL A 144 -6.80 -2.06 -2.83
N TYR A 145 -7.71 -1.64 -1.97
CA TYR A 145 -7.52 -0.50 -1.08
C TYR A 145 -7.17 -0.96 0.33
N LEU A 146 -6.02 -0.51 0.80
CA LEU A 146 -5.50 -0.83 2.12
C LEU A 146 -5.69 0.35 3.07
N ASP A 147 -6.65 0.24 3.98
CA ASP A 147 -7.03 1.24 5.00
C ASP A 147 -7.18 2.68 4.44
N SER A 148 -7.90 2.79 3.32
CA SER A 148 -7.95 3.97 2.45
C SER A 148 -9.24 4.77 2.66
N ASN A 149 -9.25 5.73 3.58
CA ASN A 149 -10.40 6.62 3.80
C ASN A 149 -10.33 7.94 3.01
N TRP A 150 -9.23 8.20 2.32
CA TRP A 150 -9.01 9.46 1.61
C TRP A 150 -10.00 9.70 0.45
N ILE A 151 -10.49 8.62 -0.17
CA ILE A 151 -11.50 8.69 -1.23
C ILE A 151 -12.94 8.87 -0.70
N LYS A 152 -13.17 8.75 0.62
CA LYS A 152 -14.52 8.73 1.20
C LYS A 152 -15.38 9.92 0.76
N LYS A 153 -14.80 11.13 0.82
CA LYS A 153 -15.52 12.34 0.41
C LYS A 153 -15.83 12.34 -1.09
N ARG A 154 -14.86 11.94 -1.93
CA ARG A 154 -15.06 11.90 -3.39
C ARG A 154 -16.11 10.87 -3.77
N VAL A 155 -16.09 9.69 -3.18
CA VAL A 155 -17.10 8.66 -3.42
C VAL A 155 -18.48 9.13 -2.99
N ALA A 156 -18.60 9.86 -1.89
CA ALA A 156 -19.87 10.41 -1.44
C ALA A 156 -20.41 11.52 -2.38
N ASP A 157 -19.52 12.36 -2.92
CA ASP A 157 -19.89 13.50 -3.75
C ASP A 157 -20.10 13.13 -5.24
N GLU A 158 -19.31 12.22 -5.78
CA GLU A 158 -19.20 11.93 -7.22
C GLU A 158 -19.45 10.46 -7.58
N GLY A 159 -19.53 9.56 -6.58
CA GLY A 159 -19.50 8.11 -6.79
C GLY A 159 -18.08 7.59 -7.03
N HIS A 160 -17.92 6.27 -7.02
CA HIS A 160 -16.67 5.63 -7.40
C HIS A 160 -16.73 5.20 -8.86
N PRO A 161 -15.68 5.44 -9.70
CA PRO A 161 -15.63 4.84 -11.04
C PRO A 161 -15.83 3.33 -10.97
N ASP A 162 -16.41 2.72 -11.98
CA ASP A 162 -16.77 1.29 -12.03
C ASP A 162 -16.05 0.51 -13.14
N ASN A 163 -15.08 1.13 -13.78
CA ASN A 163 -14.24 0.55 -14.83
C ASN A 163 -13.17 -0.41 -14.31
N PHE A 164 -13.59 -1.33 -13.45
CA PHE A 164 -12.80 -2.45 -12.94
C PHE A 164 -13.71 -3.66 -12.71
N ASP A 165 -13.11 -4.85 -12.64
CA ASP A 165 -13.90 -6.07 -12.50
C ASP A 165 -14.18 -6.38 -11.01
N ARG A 166 -13.21 -6.12 -10.13
CA ARG A 166 -13.29 -6.43 -8.71
C ARG A 166 -12.55 -5.40 -7.85
N ALA A 167 -13.12 -5.09 -6.68
CA ALA A 167 -12.46 -4.32 -5.64
C ALA A 167 -12.39 -5.11 -4.33
N VAL A 168 -11.27 -5.00 -3.62
CA VAL A 168 -11.10 -5.52 -2.25
C VAL A 168 -10.70 -4.38 -1.34
N LEU A 169 -11.50 -4.16 -0.30
CA LEU A 169 -11.33 -3.09 0.66
C LEU A 169 -10.85 -3.71 1.98
N ILE A 170 -9.57 -3.55 2.31
CA ILE A 170 -8.99 -4.10 3.53
C ILE A 170 -8.84 -3.00 4.56
N TYR A 171 -9.50 -3.13 5.69
CA TYR A 171 -9.51 -2.15 6.75
C TYR A 171 -9.13 -2.76 8.10
N ARG A 172 -8.46 -1.98 8.93
CA ARG A 172 -8.27 -2.30 10.35
C ARG A 172 -9.61 -2.35 11.08
N SER A 173 -9.64 -3.04 12.23
CA SER A 173 -10.87 -3.36 12.95
C SER A 173 -11.65 -2.12 13.41
N ASP A 174 -10.96 -1.03 13.77
CA ASP A 174 -11.54 0.23 14.27
C ASP A 174 -11.86 1.28 13.20
N ASN A 175 -11.55 1.00 11.91
CA ASN A 175 -11.73 1.96 10.83
C ASN A 175 -12.93 1.58 9.94
N PRO A 176 -13.98 2.41 9.83
CA PRO A 176 -15.09 2.11 8.95
C PRO A 176 -14.67 2.17 7.47
N PRO A 177 -15.07 1.19 6.65
CA PRO A 177 -14.76 1.18 5.23
C PRO A 177 -15.44 2.34 4.49
N VAL A 178 -14.95 2.64 3.30
CA VAL A 178 -15.64 3.49 2.34
C VAL A 178 -16.81 2.70 1.75
N GLU A 179 -17.99 3.27 1.79
CA GLU A 179 -19.19 2.72 1.16
C GLU A 179 -19.32 3.24 -0.29
N GLY A 180 -20.10 2.54 -1.12
CA GLY A 180 -20.38 2.98 -2.49
C GLY A 180 -19.29 2.66 -3.51
N VAL A 181 -18.30 1.79 -3.17
CA VAL A 181 -17.38 1.23 -4.16
C VAL A 181 -18.05 0.00 -4.80
N PRO A 182 -18.35 0.02 -6.13
CA PRO A 182 -19.02 -1.09 -6.78
C PRO A 182 -18.18 -2.37 -6.79
N ASN A 183 -18.79 -3.52 -6.98
CA ASN A 183 -18.12 -4.84 -7.06
C ASN A 183 -17.10 -5.11 -5.95
N SER A 184 -17.34 -4.56 -4.75
CA SER A 184 -16.36 -4.60 -3.66
C SER A 184 -16.65 -5.69 -2.64
N VAL A 185 -15.57 -6.23 -2.10
CA VAL A 185 -15.56 -7.11 -0.92
C VAL A 185 -14.78 -6.44 0.19
N ILE A 186 -15.37 -6.39 1.39
CA ILE A 186 -14.73 -5.81 2.56
C ILE A 186 -14.06 -6.92 3.37
N ARG A 187 -12.81 -6.69 3.77
CA ARG A 187 -12.03 -7.52 4.68
C ARG A 187 -11.60 -6.71 5.90
N ARG A 188 -11.57 -7.35 7.06
CA ARG A 188 -11.10 -6.75 8.31
C ARG A 188 -9.84 -7.44 8.77
N VAL A 189 -8.88 -6.65 9.25
CA VAL A 189 -7.66 -7.15 9.89
C VAL A 189 -7.65 -6.72 11.35
N GLU A 190 -7.26 -7.63 12.23
CA GLU A 190 -7.29 -7.46 13.68
C GLU A 190 -6.12 -6.59 14.18
N THR A 191 -6.08 -5.36 13.69
CA THR A 191 -5.13 -4.33 14.13
C THR A 191 -5.82 -2.98 14.21
N THR A 192 -5.37 -2.12 15.11
CA THR A 192 -5.73 -0.70 15.17
C THR A 192 -4.61 0.21 14.63
N ASN A 193 -3.48 -0.39 14.24
CA ASN A 193 -2.34 0.35 13.73
C ASN A 193 -2.41 0.51 12.21
N HIS A 194 -2.68 1.73 11.74
CA HIS A 194 -2.70 2.06 10.31
C HIS A 194 -1.43 1.64 9.55
N LEU A 195 -0.26 1.81 10.17
CA LEU A 195 1.02 1.47 9.56
C LEU A 195 1.27 -0.03 9.44
N ALA A 196 0.52 -0.86 10.18
CA ALA A 196 0.67 -2.30 10.12
C ALA A 196 -0.21 -2.96 9.04
N VAL A 197 -1.27 -2.27 8.56
CA VAL A 197 -2.30 -2.89 7.70
C VAL A 197 -1.71 -3.48 6.44
N ALA A 198 -0.83 -2.78 5.73
CA ALA A 198 -0.31 -3.24 4.45
C ALA A 198 0.47 -4.56 4.54
N ALA A 199 1.22 -4.77 5.62
CA ALA A 199 2.02 -5.97 5.85
C ALA A 199 1.42 -6.91 6.91
N TYR A 200 0.15 -6.71 7.28
CA TYR A 200 -0.53 -7.59 8.23
C TYR A 200 -0.71 -8.99 7.60
N PRO A 201 -0.55 -10.08 8.35
CA PRO A 201 -0.65 -11.44 7.78
C PRO A 201 -1.94 -11.67 6.99
N ASP A 202 -3.10 -11.29 7.53
CA ASP A 202 -4.39 -11.46 6.86
C ASP A 202 -4.51 -10.59 5.59
N THR A 203 -3.84 -9.44 5.53
CA THR A 203 -3.74 -8.62 4.32
C THR A 203 -2.94 -9.35 3.25
N VAL A 204 -1.77 -9.89 3.61
CA VAL A 204 -0.91 -10.63 2.69
C VAL A 204 -1.62 -11.88 2.20
N GLN A 205 -2.32 -12.59 3.08
CA GLN A 205 -3.16 -13.74 2.72
C GLN A 205 -4.26 -13.35 1.73
N THR A 206 -5.02 -12.30 2.02
CA THR A 206 -6.08 -11.81 1.12
C THR A 206 -5.52 -11.41 -0.25
N LEU A 207 -4.37 -10.73 -0.28
CA LEU A 207 -3.68 -10.40 -1.53
C LEU A 207 -3.27 -11.66 -2.29
N SER A 208 -2.76 -12.68 -1.59
CA SER A 208 -2.40 -13.98 -2.20
C SER A 208 -3.61 -14.62 -2.87
N GLU A 209 -4.74 -14.73 -2.17
CA GLU A 209 -5.99 -15.30 -2.68
C GLU A 209 -6.50 -14.54 -3.93
N GLU A 210 -6.46 -13.21 -3.90
CA GLU A 210 -6.93 -12.40 -5.03
C GLU A 210 -5.98 -12.44 -6.24
N LEU A 211 -4.66 -12.51 -6.02
CA LEU A 211 -3.70 -12.64 -7.11
C LEU A 211 -3.72 -14.04 -7.74
N VAL A 212 -3.97 -15.10 -6.94
CA VAL A 212 -4.23 -16.45 -7.47
C VAL A 212 -5.45 -16.43 -8.36
N ARG A 213 -6.57 -15.90 -7.87
CA ARG A 213 -7.82 -15.77 -8.66
C ARG A 213 -7.62 -14.98 -9.94
N LEU A 214 -6.80 -13.93 -9.88
CA LEU A 214 -6.51 -13.10 -11.05
C LEU A 214 -5.64 -13.84 -12.07
N ALA A 215 -4.78 -14.76 -11.63
CA ALA A 215 -3.89 -15.55 -12.49
C ALA A 215 -4.60 -16.76 -13.16
N GLU A 216 -5.70 -17.22 -12.61
CA GLU A 216 -6.56 -18.29 -13.19
C GLU A 216 -7.38 -17.79 -14.38
#